data_5193ed4212d1badaaf5e0f36fd25d777
#
_entry.id   5193ed4212d1badaaf5e0f36fd25d777
#
_cell.length_a   1.000
_cell.length_b   1.000
_cell.length_c   1.000
_cell.angle_alpha   90.00
_cell.angle_beta   90.00
_cell.angle_gamma   90.00
#
_symmetry.space_group_name_H-M   'P 1'
#
loop_
_entity.id
_entity.type
_entity.pdbx_description
1 polymer ?
#
loop_
_entity_poly.entity_id
_entity_poly.type
_entity_poly.pdbx_seq_one_letter_code
_entity_poly.pdbx_strand_id
1 'polypeptide(L)'
;QGSDGDFYTQEQIREIIKYAADRGIRVMPEFDMPGHATAWVVSHPEIASAPGPYKIERQPGIFDPTLDPTNEKTYKLLEPFFAEMAQLFPDAYMHIGCDENEGKQWDANPKIQEFKKKNNLKDNHELQTYFNKRILKFLQKNGKIMMGWDEIFQADIPKDIVIQSWRGQEALAKVARRGNTGILSNGYYIDLMQPASDHYVVDPLPANTTLNAEEQKRVLGGEATMWSEWVSPETIDSRIWTRTAAIAERLWSPREVNDVDDMYRRLDVISVQLEELGLTHRKNQAMLLRRLVNGKDTSDLQTLVDLIEPVKLYKRYQLRKQTMLSPLTGLIDAAQTDAPKARLFNKLVQKVIARKDDKSLHPLLKSFFTEWKNTGIQLKPLMENNPSLFEAKELANDLQNLGEIGLEITDMLETGKTPTAEWKDSKLKRLNEIAKPKAALELQVVEGMKKMIELAK
;
A
#
# COMPACT_ATOMS: atom_id res chain seq x y z
N GLN A 1 3.09 14.35 -22.14
CA GLN A 1 1.89 13.57 -22.33
C GLN A 1 1.78 13.28 -23.79
N GLY A 2 1.53 12.02 -24.14
CA GLY A 2 1.53 11.59 -25.51
C GLY A 2 0.31 12.08 -26.26
N SER A 3 0.47 12.43 -27.52
CA SER A 3 -0.64 12.72 -28.43
C SER A 3 -1.44 11.47 -28.82
N ASP A 4 -0.95 10.27 -28.48
CA ASP A 4 -1.33 9.02 -29.16
C ASP A 4 -2.14 8.05 -28.27
N GLY A 5 -2.60 8.49 -27.09
CA GLY A 5 -3.36 7.67 -26.15
C GLY A 5 -2.93 7.85 -24.72
N ASP A 6 -3.15 6.84 -23.88
CA ASP A 6 -2.86 6.81 -22.44
C ASP A 6 -3.63 7.85 -21.62
N PHE A 7 -4.82 8.24 -22.10
CA PHE A 7 -5.78 9.07 -21.37
C PHE A 7 -7.22 8.60 -21.65
N TYR A 8 -8.12 8.87 -20.74
CA TYR A 8 -9.54 8.65 -20.95
C TYR A 8 -10.17 9.82 -21.69
N THR A 9 -10.96 9.53 -22.72
CA THR A 9 -11.86 10.55 -23.30
C THR A 9 -12.99 10.87 -22.35
N GLN A 10 -13.62 12.03 -22.49
CA GLN A 10 -14.80 12.37 -21.68
C GLN A 10 -15.93 11.37 -21.86
N GLU A 11 -16.04 10.76 -23.04
CA GLU A 11 -17.05 9.75 -23.35
C GLU A 11 -16.81 8.46 -22.55
N GLN A 12 -15.55 8.00 -22.53
CA GLN A 12 -15.14 6.87 -21.68
C GLN A 12 -15.37 7.15 -20.18
N ILE A 13 -15.10 8.38 -19.71
CA ILE A 13 -15.38 8.77 -18.34
C ILE A 13 -16.90 8.71 -18.06
N ARG A 14 -17.75 9.21 -18.97
CA ARG A 14 -19.22 9.10 -18.80
C ARG A 14 -19.68 7.64 -18.76
N GLU A 15 -19.11 6.78 -19.59
CA GLU A 15 -19.38 5.33 -19.57
C GLU A 15 -19.00 4.71 -18.24
N ILE A 16 -17.80 5.01 -17.71
CA ILE A 16 -17.32 4.53 -16.41
C ILE A 16 -18.28 5.01 -15.29
N ILE A 17 -18.63 6.29 -15.28
CA ILE A 17 -19.55 6.86 -14.28
C ILE A 17 -20.91 6.16 -14.33
N LYS A 18 -21.45 5.96 -15.51
CA LYS A 18 -22.73 5.26 -15.68
C LYS A 18 -22.64 3.80 -15.22
N TYR A 19 -21.60 3.09 -15.62
CA TYR A 19 -21.39 1.70 -15.23
C TYR A 19 -21.26 1.54 -13.71
N ALA A 20 -20.58 2.46 -13.05
CA ALA A 20 -20.45 2.50 -11.60
C ALA A 20 -21.81 2.83 -10.93
N ALA A 21 -22.51 3.84 -11.42
CA ALA A 21 -23.81 4.25 -10.89
C ALA A 21 -24.87 3.15 -10.97
N ASP A 22 -24.89 2.38 -12.05
CA ASP A 22 -25.77 1.21 -12.23
C ASP A 22 -25.52 0.11 -11.17
N ARG A 23 -24.40 0.20 -10.43
CA ARG A 23 -23.99 -0.70 -9.32
C ARG A 23 -23.98 -0.04 -7.95
N GLY A 24 -24.55 1.18 -7.85
CA GLY A 24 -24.54 1.94 -6.60
C GLY A 24 -23.18 2.52 -6.19
N ILE A 25 -22.22 2.57 -7.11
CA ILE A 25 -20.87 3.10 -6.87
C ILE A 25 -20.80 4.53 -7.37
N ARG A 26 -20.27 5.42 -6.55
CA ARG A 26 -20.01 6.82 -6.88
C ARG A 26 -18.62 6.97 -7.47
N VAL A 27 -18.47 7.84 -8.47
CA VAL A 27 -17.18 8.19 -9.06
C VAL A 27 -16.87 9.64 -8.72
N MET A 28 -15.91 9.85 -7.84
CA MET A 28 -15.43 11.15 -7.42
C MET A 28 -14.04 11.38 -8.01
N PRO A 29 -13.79 12.49 -8.73
CA PRO A 29 -12.49 12.79 -9.28
C PRO A 29 -11.57 13.42 -8.25
N GLU A 30 -10.26 13.17 -8.40
CA GLU A 30 -9.19 13.93 -7.75
C GLU A 30 -8.35 14.67 -8.79
N PHE A 31 -8.13 15.96 -8.56
CA PHE A 31 -7.23 16.80 -9.36
C PHE A 31 -6.24 17.45 -8.41
N ASP A 32 -5.11 16.80 -8.23
CA ASP A 32 -4.13 17.18 -7.22
C ASP A 32 -3.43 18.50 -7.56
N MET A 33 -3.38 19.39 -6.56
CA MET A 33 -2.79 20.72 -6.62
C MET A 33 -2.64 21.31 -5.21
N PRO A 34 -1.72 22.25 -4.93
CA PRO A 34 -0.75 22.85 -5.87
C PRO A 34 0.51 22.02 -6.04
N GLY A 35 0.75 21.01 -5.17
CA GLY A 35 1.80 20.00 -5.30
C GLY A 35 1.47 18.97 -6.38
N HIS A 36 2.30 17.93 -6.51
CA HIS A 36 2.15 16.88 -7.52
C HIS A 36 1.85 17.41 -8.95
N ALA A 37 2.37 18.60 -9.24
CA ALA A 37 1.97 19.44 -10.37
C ALA A 37 2.84 19.26 -11.62
N THR A 38 3.75 18.28 -11.68
CA THR A 38 4.68 18.13 -12.82
C THR A 38 3.94 18.03 -14.15
N ALA A 39 2.85 17.26 -14.23
CA ALA A 39 2.05 17.14 -15.46
C ALA A 39 1.39 18.47 -15.86
N TRP A 40 0.92 19.25 -14.88
CA TRP A 40 0.35 20.57 -15.11
C TRP A 40 1.38 21.52 -15.70
N VAL A 41 2.57 21.64 -15.08
CA VAL A 41 3.59 22.62 -15.50
C VAL A 41 4.35 22.21 -16.76
N VAL A 42 4.37 20.92 -17.10
CA VAL A 42 4.88 20.48 -18.41
C VAL A 42 3.97 20.97 -19.54
N SER A 43 2.65 20.92 -19.34
CA SER A 43 1.66 21.36 -20.32
C SER A 43 1.44 22.88 -20.28
N HIS A 44 1.56 23.50 -19.11
CA HIS A 44 1.28 24.91 -18.82
C HIS A 44 2.40 25.54 -17.99
N PRO A 45 3.61 25.73 -18.57
CA PRO A 45 4.74 26.25 -17.81
C PRO A 45 4.52 27.68 -17.26
N GLU A 46 3.55 28.40 -17.80
CA GLU A 46 3.19 29.77 -17.38
C GLU A 46 2.51 29.83 -16.01
N ILE A 47 2.08 28.70 -15.43
CA ILE A 47 1.47 28.63 -14.09
C ILE A 47 2.43 28.07 -13.03
N ALA A 48 3.67 27.77 -13.41
CA ALA A 48 4.67 27.19 -12.53
C ALA A 48 5.26 28.21 -11.56
N SER A 49 5.65 27.76 -10.38
CA SER A 49 6.30 28.58 -9.34
C SER A 49 7.78 28.91 -9.63
N ALA A 50 8.41 28.16 -10.50
CA ALA A 50 9.80 28.37 -10.91
C ALA A 50 9.94 28.33 -12.43
N PRO A 51 11.01 28.88 -13.01
CA PRO A 51 11.24 28.80 -14.45
C PRO A 51 11.55 27.37 -14.89
N GLY A 52 11.01 26.97 -16.06
CA GLY A 52 11.34 25.71 -16.72
C GLY A 52 12.75 25.69 -17.35
N PRO A 53 13.03 24.68 -18.19
CA PRO A 53 12.07 23.77 -18.79
C PRO A 53 11.67 22.60 -17.88
N TYR A 54 10.39 22.23 -17.91
CA TYR A 54 9.88 21.06 -17.20
C TYR A 54 9.83 19.83 -18.12
N LYS A 55 10.00 18.64 -17.54
CA LYS A 55 9.91 17.36 -18.25
C LYS A 55 8.97 16.43 -17.48
N ILE A 56 8.33 15.51 -18.21
CA ILE A 56 7.54 14.44 -17.59
C ILE A 56 8.46 13.63 -16.67
N GLU A 57 8.04 13.47 -15.43
CA GLU A 57 8.72 12.64 -14.46
C GLU A 57 8.52 11.15 -14.79
N ARG A 58 9.55 10.35 -14.56
CA ARG A 58 9.56 8.90 -14.83
C ARG A 58 10.00 8.07 -13.63
N GLN A 59 10.17 8.70 -12.49
CA GLN A 59 10.51 8.05 -11.25
C GLN A 59 9.35 8.22 -10.26
N PRO A 60 9.11 7.24 -9.39
CA PRO A 60 8.20 7.43 -8.27
C PRO A 60 8.83 8.38 -7.24
N GLY A 61 8.00 9.20 -6.59
CA GLY A 61 8.45 10.10 -5.53
C GLY A 61 7.70 11.42 -5.49
N ILE A 62 8.14 12.29 -4.57
CA ILE A 62 7.65 13.65 -4.39
C ILE A 62 8.60 14.58 -5.12
N PHE A 63 8.07 15.49 -5.94
CA PHE A 63 8.86 16.38 -6.78
C PHE A 63 8.50 17.83 -6.53
N ASP A 64 9.50 18.72 -6.68
CA ASP A 64 9.40 20.15 -6.36
C ASP A 64 8.47 20.98 -7.27
N PRO A 65 8.18 20.66 -8.54
CA PRO A 65 7.28 21.47 -9.36
C PRO A 65 5.92 21.68 -8.70
N THR A 66 5.55 22.94 -8.48
CA THR A 66 4.30 23.33 -7.85
C THR A 66 3.66 24.51 -8.59
N LEU A 67 2.36 24.66 -8.50
CA LEU A 67 1.63 25.79 -9.07
C LEU A 67 1.96 27.08 -8.32
N ASP A 68 1.99 28.19 -9.04
CA ASP A 68 2.17 29.52 -8.45
C ASP A 68 0.82 30.09 -7.95
N PRO A 69 0.60 30.16 -6.62
CA PRO A 69 -0.65 30.67 -6.04
C PRO A 69 -0.83 32.18 -6.20
N THR A 70 0.24 32.91 -6.58
CA THR A 70 0.23 34.36 -6.72
C THR A 70 -0.02 34.82 -8.16
N ASN A 71 -0.02 33.86 -9.09
CA ASN A 71 -0.15 34.12 -10.51
C ASN A 71 -1.62 33.99 -10.95
N GLU A 72 -2.20 35.07 -11.42
CA GLU A 72 -3.61 35.06 -11.91
C GLU A 72 -3.83 34.13 -13.11
N LYS A 73 -2.78 33.79 -13.89
CA LYS A 73 -2.91 32.80 -14.98
C LYS A 73 -3.28 31.42 -14.45
N THR A 74 -2.80 31.05 -13.25
CA THR A 74 -3.17 29.80 -12.58
C THR A 74 -4.68 29.69 -12.44
N TYR A 75 -5.33 30.72 -11.94
CA TYR A 75 -6.77 30.72 -11.72
C TYR A 75 -7.59 30.87 -13.01
N LYS A 76 -7.07 31.61 -13.99
CA LYS A 76 -7.68 31.69 -15.34
C LYS A 76 -7.71 30.34 -16.06
N LEU A 77 -6.73 29.46 -15.78
CA LEU A 77 -6.70 28.09 -16.30
C LEU A 77 -7.64 27.19 -15.48
N LEU A 78 -7.58 27.28 -14.15
CA LEU A 78 -8.29 26.34 -13.27
C LEU A 78 -9.79 26.59 -13.18
N GLU A 79 -10.28 27.85 -13.29
CA GLU A 79 -11.72 28.13 -13.20
C GLU A 79 -12.54 27.43 -14.30
N PRO A 80 -12.21 27.57 -15.61
CA PRO A 80 -12.92 26.85 -16.66
C PRO A 80 -12.70 25.34 -16.60
N PHE A 81 -11.52 24.90 -16.17
CA PHE A 81 -11.23 23.47 -15.95
C PHE A 81 -12.20 22.87 -14.93
N PHE A 82 -12.35 23.49 -13.75
CA PHE A 82 -13.29 22.98 -12.73
C PHE A 82 -14.74 23.07 -13.17
N ALA A 83 -15.11 24.08 -13.96
CA ALA A 83 -16.45 24.17 -14.52
C ALA A 83 -16.76 23.01 -15.47
N GLU A 84 -15.83 22.63 -16.32
CA GLU A 84 -15.94 21.49 -17.23
C GLU A 84 -15.96 20.16 -16.47
N MET A 85 -15.06 19.96 -15.51
CA MET A 85 -14.99 18.75 -14.71
C MET A 85 -16.23 18.57 -13.82
N ALA A 86 -16.78 19.65 -13.31
CA ALA A 86 -18.02 19.61 -12.53
C ALA A 86 -19.24 19.15 -13.34
N GLN A 87 -19.26 19.40 -14.65
CA GLN A 87 -20.28 18.88 -15.56
C GLN A 87 -20.04 17.41 -15.93
N LEU A 88 -18.76 17.01 -16.05
CA LEU A 88 -18.38 15.64 -16.41
C LEU A 88 -18.65 14.67 -15.26
N PHE A 89 -18.33 15.05 -14.02
CA PHE A 89 -18.49 14.24 -12.83
C PHE A 89 -19.69 14.71 -12.01
N PRO A 90 -20.81 13.96 -12.01
CA PRO A 90 -22.04 14.36 -11.35
C PRO A 90 -22.01 14.28 -9.83
N ASP A 91 -20.99 13.59 -9.24
CA ASP A 91 -20.85 13.47 -7.80
C ASP A 91 -20.77 14.84 -7.12
N ALA A 92 -21.34 14.93 -5.92
CA ALA A 92 -21.33 16.19 -5.15
C ALA A 92 -19.93 16.58 -4.68
N TYR A 93 -19.01 15.62 -4.50
CA TYR A 93 -17.66 15.85 -4.03
C TYR A 93 -16.66 15.97 -5.17
N MET A 94 -15.62 16.77 -4.95
CA MET A 94 -14.47 16.89 -5.83
C MET A 94 -13.21 17.05 -4.98
N HIS A 95 -12.27 16.13 -5.14
CA HIS A 95 -11.03 16.10 -4.40
C HIS A 95 -9.97 16.94 -5.12
N ILE A 96 -9.21 17.73 -4.37
CA ILE A 96 -8.18 18.64 -4.90
C ILE A 96 -6.76 18.27 -4.47
N GLY A 97 -6.57 17.12 -3.84
CA GLY A 97 -5.28 16.67 -3.33
C GLY A 97 -4.79 17.53 -2.16
N CYS A 98 -3.81 18.38 -2.41
CA CYS A 98 -3.16 19.31 -1.49
C CYS A 98 -2.07 18.72 -0.60
N ASP A 99 -1.69 17.48 -0.80
CA ASP A 99 -0.65 16.79 -0.05
C ASP A 99 0.77 17.13 -0.53
N GLU A 100 1.72 16.84 0.32
CA GLU A 100 3.17 16.77 0.05
C GLU A 100 3.80 17.98 -0.65
N ASN A 101 3.20 19.16 -0.51
CA ASN A 101 3.77 20.40 -1.03
C ASN A 101 4.71 21.03 0.00
N GLU A 102 6.01 20.78 -0.12
CA GLU A 102 7.04 21.38 0.74
C GLU A 102 7.28 22.86 0.45
N GLY A 103 6.86 23.37 -0.71
CA GLY A 103 6.96 24.78 -1.07
C GLY A 103 8.38 25.28 -1.38
N LYS A 104 9.33 24.40 -1.68
CA LYS A 104 10.73 24.81 -1.99
C LYS A 104 10.80 25.83 -3.12
N GLN A 105 10.01 25.64 -4.19
CA GLN A 105 9.94 26.61 -5.28
C GLN A 105 9.26 27.93 -4.86
N TRP A 106 8.33 27.89 -3.92
CA TRP A 106 7.72 29.09 -3.35
C TRP A 106 8.73 29.89 -2.54
N ASP A 107 9.54 29.22 -1.71
CA ASP A 107 10.58 29.88 -0.90
C ASP A 107 11.66 30.49 -1.75
N ALA A 108 12.01 29.85 -2.85
CA ALA A 108 13.03 30.35 -3.79
C ALA A 108 12.55 31.48 -4.72
N ASN A 109 11.23 31.74 -4.82
CA ASN A 109 10.66 32.70 -5.74
C ASN A 109 10.47 34.08 -5.07
N PRO A 110 11.26 35.15 -5.43
CA PRO A 110 11.17 36.47 -4.79
C PRO A 110 9.77 37.09 -4.90
N LYS A 111 9.06 36.89 -6.02
CA LYS A 111 7.71 37.43 -6.23
C LYS A 111 6.70 36.80 -5.28
N ILE A 112 6.81 35.51 -5.07
CA ILE A 112 5.97 34.79 -4.11
C ILE A 112 6.27 35.26 -2.68
N GLN A 113 7.56 35.47 -2.33
CA GLN A 113 7.94 36.00 -1.03
C GLN A 113 7.45 37.44 -0.81
N GLU A 114 7.52 38.29 -1.83
CA GLU A 114 6.91 39.62 -1.77
C GLU A 114 5.40 39.57 -1.58
N PHE A 115 4.73 38.71 -2.32
CA PHE A 115 3.29 38.51 -2.18
C PHE A 115 2.89 38.04 -0.76
N LYS A 116 3.64 37.07 -0.19
CA LYS A 116 3.43 36.64 1.20
C LYS A 116 3.51 37.80 2.18
N LYS A 117 4.57 38.62 2.08
CA LYS A 117 4.75 39.82 2.91
C LYS A 117 3.60 40.82 2.76
N LYS A 118 3.23 41.16 1.51
CA LYS A 118 2.17 42.10 1.22
C LYS A 118 0.79 41.68 1.75
N ASN A 119 0.53 40.36 1.80
CA ASN A 119 -0.73 39.78 2.26
C ASN A 119 -0.66 39.27 3.70
N ASN A 120 0.39 39.53 4.45
CA ASN A 120 0.63 39.07 5.82
C ASN A 120 0.55 37.55 5.99
N LEU A 121 0.97 36.79 4.96
CA LEU A 121 1.04 35.31 5.03
C LEU A 121 2.37 34.91 5.66
N LYS A 122 2.31 34.17 6.77
CA LYS A 122 3.49 33.86 7.62
C LYS A 122 4.38 32.78 6.99
N ASP A 123 3.76 31.78 6.39
CA ASP A 123 4.43 30.57 5.89
C ASP A 123 3.77 30.03 4.60
N ASN A 124 4.27 28.89 4.13
CA ASN A 124 3.73 28.23 2.95
C ASN A 124 2.36 27.57 3.21
N HIS A 125 2.02 27.25 4.46
CA HIS A 125 0.69 26.72 4.80
C HIS A 125 -0.39 27.79 4.65
N GLU A 126 -0.09 29.03 5.08
CA GLU A 126 -1.01 30.15 4.87
C GLU A 126 -1.14 30.52 3.39
N LEU A 127 -0.06 30.40 2.62
CA LEU A 127 -0.10 30.59 1.16
C LEU A 127 -0.93 29.48 0.48
N GLN A 128 -0.78 28.25 0.90
CA GLN A 128 -1.60 27.13 0.40
C GLN A 128 -3.07 27.32 0.79
N THR A 129 -3.34 27.80 1.99
CA THR A 129 -4.72 28.14 2.43
C THR A 129 -5.32 29.25 1.55
N TYR A 130 -4.51 30.26 1.18
CA TYR A 130 -4.95 31.28 0.21
C TYR A 130 -5.34 30.65 -1.14
N PHE A 131 -4.50 29.77 -1.66
CA PHE A 131 -4.78 29.02 -2.89
C PHE A 131 -6.07 28.20 -2.76
N ASN A 132 -6.20 27.40 -1.71
CA ASN A 132 -7.34 26.53 -1.48
C ASN A 132 -8.65 27.31 -1.37
N LYS A 133 -8.65 28.46 -0.72
CA LYS A 133 -9.83 29.36 -0.66
C LYS A 133 -10.28 29.87 -2.04
N ARG A 134 -9.35 30.04 -2.96
CA ARG A 134 -9.69 30.43 -4.34
C ARG A 134 -10.29 29.27 -5.12
N ILE A 135 -9.71 28.08 -5.00
CA ILE A 135 -10.26 26.85 -5.62
C ILE A 135 -11.64 26.51 -5.04
N LEU A 136 -11.81 26.63 -3.73
CA LEU A 136 -13.10 26.43 -3.08
C LEU A 136 -14.22 27.26 -3.70
N LYS A 137 -13.95 28.53 -4.04
CA LYS A 137 -14.94 29.39 -4.71
C LYS A 137 -15.35 28.83 -6.09
N PHE A 138 -14.40 28.25 -6.83
CA PHE A 138 -14.72 27.63 -8.13
C PHE A 138 -15.59 26.40 -7.95
N LEU A 139 -15.30 25.57 -6.96
CA LEU A 139 -16.08 24.39 -6.65
C LEU A 139 -17.49 24.76 -6.18
N GLN A 140 -17.62 25.71 -5.24
CA GLN A 140 -18.90 26.19 -4.75
C GLN A 140 -19.77 26.81 -5.86
N LYS A 141 -19.17 27.60 -6.77
CA LYS A 141 -19.85 28.16 -7.94
C LYS A 141 -20.44 27.07 -8.84
N ASN A 142 -19.84 25.90 -8.87
CA ASN A 142 -20.28 24.74 -9.65
C ASN A 142 -21.08 23.71 -8.80
N GLY A 143 -21.51 24.06 -7.59
CA GLY A 143 -22.31 23.20 -6.71
C GLY A 143 -21.54 21.99 -6.15
N LYS A 144 -20.20 22.06 -6.08
CA LYS A 144 -19.36 20.98 -5.58
C LYS A 144 -18.88 21.24 -4.15
N ILE A 145 -18.75 20.17 -3.37
CA ILE A 145 -18.15 20.15 -2.05
C ILE A 145 -16.67 19.77 -2.21
N MET A 146 -15.79 20.59 -1.66
CA MET A 146 -14.34 20.34 -1.68
C MET A 146 -13.99 19.18 -0.76
N MET A 147 -13.10 18.32 -1.22
CA MET A 147 -12.41 17.32 -0.43
C MET A 147 -10.90 17.45 -0.67
N GLY A 148 -10.07 17.04 0.29
CA GLY A 148 -8.61 16.98 0.13
C GLY A 148 -7.95 16.27 1.29
N TRP A 149 -6.63 16.04 1.17
CA TRP A 149 -5.84 15.37 2.17
C TRP A 149 -5.69 16.20 3.46
N ASP A 150 -5.09 15.63 4.50
CA ASP A 150 -4.90 16.29 5.82
C ASP A 150 -4.35 17.71 5.72
N GLU A 151 -3.60 18.04 4.67
CA GLU A 151 -2.95 19.33 4.46
C GLU A 151 -3.92 20.49 4.25
N ILE A 152 -5.13 20.21 3.76
CA ILE A 152 -6.15 21.27 3.66
C ILE A 152 -6.74 21.66 5.01
N PHE A 153 -6.47 20.87 6.07
CA PHE A 153 -7.01 21.09 7.41
C PHE A 153 -6.29 22.23 8.12
N GLN A 154 -6.65 23.46 7.77
CA GLN A 154 -6.09 24.71 8.30
C GLN A 154 -7.12 25.48 9.12
N ALA A 155 -6.67 26.46 9.93
CA ALA A 155 -7.51 27.17 10.89
C ALA A 155 -8.76 27.82 10.28
N ASP A 156 -8.67 28.31 9.06
CA ASP A 156 -9.67 29.15 8.42
C ASP A 156 -10.50 28.46 7.34
N ILE A 157 -10.46 27.11 7.24
CA ILE A 157 -11.29 26.41 6.26
C ILE A 157 -12.74 26.27 6.76
N PRO A 158 -13.75 26.30 5.85
CA PRO A 158 -15.14 26.01 6.19
C PRO A 158 -15.34 24.59 6.72
N LYS A 159 -16.43 24.40 7.51
CA LYS A 159 -16.76 23.11 8.11
C LYS A 159 -17.39 22.10 7.16
N ASP A 160 -17.86 22.54 6.02
CA ASP A 160 -18.46 21.70 4.98
C ASP A 160 -17.43 20.99 4.08
N ILE A 161 -16.14 21.32 4.22
CA ILE A 161 -15.05 20.61 3.54
C ILE A 161 -14.83 19.24 4.18
N VAL A 162 -14.61 18.20 3.36
CA VAL A 162 -14.29 16.84 3.80
C VAL A 162 -12.79 16.64 3.78
N ILE A 163 -12.26 16.07 4.86
CA ILE A 163 -10.83 15.81 5.03
C ILE A 163 -10.56 14.31 4.90
N GLN A 164 -9.66 13.94 4.01
CA GLN A 164 -9.15 12.57 3.90
C GLN A 164 -7.86 12.45 4.72
N SER A 165 -7.90 11.66 5.79
CA SER A 165 -6.80 11.54 6.72
C SER A 165 -5.90 10.36 6.40
N TRP A 166 -4.69 10.64 5.92
CA TRP A 166 -3.63 9.66 5.74
C TRP A 166 -2.62 9.65 6.92
N ARG A 167 -2.75 10.62 7.83
CA ARG A 167 -1.91 10.76 9.02
C ARG A 167 -2.41 9.98 10.23
N GLY A 168 -3.56 9.32 10.14
CA GLY A 168 -4.07 8.38 11.13
C GLY A 168 -5.28 8.84 11.92
N GLN A 169 -5.75 7.95 12.82
CA GLN A 169 -6.99 8.15 13.60
C GLN A 169 -6.95 9.41 14.47
N GLU A 170 -5.78 9.80 15.00
CA GLU A 170 -5.69 11.01 15.82
C GLU A 170 -5.87 12.28 14.98
N ALA A 171 -5.33 12.33 13.78
CA ALA A 171 -5.55 13.43 12.84
C ALA A 171 -7.03 13.51 12.45
N LEU A 172 -7.65 12.37 12.11
CA LEU A 172 -9.09 12.27 11.84
C LEU A 172 -9.94 12.74 13.03
N ALA A 173 -9.57 12.38 14.24
CA ALA A 173 -10.27 12.82 15.46
C ALA A 173 -10.22 14.36 15.64
N LYS A 174 -9.10 14.99 15.32
CA LYS A 174 -8.98 16.47 15.33
C LYS A 174 -9.93 17.11 14.32
N VAL A 175 -10.05 16.52 13.13
CA VAL A 175 -11.01 16.95 12.09
C VAL A 175 -12.44 16.90 12.62
N ALA A 176 -12.84 15.76 13.19
CA ALA A 176 -14.19 15.55 13.73
C ALA A 176 -14.54 16.50 14.89
N ARG A 177 -13.59 16.75 15.82
CA ARG A 177 -13.76 17.70 16.94
C ARG A 177 -13.99 19.13 16.43
N ARG A 178 -13.31 19.53 15.37
CA ARG A 178 -13.49 20.86 14.80
C ARG A 178 -14.85 21.05 14.12
N GLY A 179 -15.51 19.96 13.77
CA GLY A 179 -16.82 19.95 13.12
C GLY A 179 -16.80 19.69 11.63
N ASN A 180 -15.64 19.34 11.06
CA ASN A 180 -15.51 18.82 9.70
C ASN A 180 -15.83 17.32 9.66
N THR A 181 -16.25 16.81 8.52
CA THR A 181 -16.32 15.37 8.24
C THR A 181 -14.99 14.87 7.72
N GLY A 182 -14.69 13.59 7.95
CA GLY A 182 -13.46 13.01 7.44
C GLY A 182 -13.56 11.52 7.14
N ILE A 183 -12.59 11.04 6.34
CA ILE A 183 -12.38 9.64 5.96
C ILE A 183 -10.98 9.23 6.35
N LEU A 184 -10.78 7.99 6.81
CA LEU A 184 -9.48 7.43 7.13
C LEU A 184 -8.90 6.66 5.95
N SER A 185 -7.71 7.06 5.49
CA SER A 185 -6.90 6.27 4.54
C SER A 185 -5.71 5.57 5.22
N ASN A 186 -5.21 6.12 6.32
CA ASN A 186 -4.11 5.52 7.07
C ASN A 186 -4.44 4.10 7.52
N GLY A 187 -3.53 3.17 7.25
CA GLY A 187 -3.71 1.75 7.54
C GLY A 187 -4.43 0.97 6.43
N TYR A 188 -4.90 1.63 5.37
CA TYR A 188 -5.59 1.02 4.23
C TYR A 188 -4.86 1.21 2.90
N TYR A 189 -3.55 1.50 2.94
CA TYR A 189 -2.67 1.61 1.77
C TYR A 189 -2.29 0.22 1.27
N ILE A 190 -3.08 -0.33 0.34
CA ILE A 190 -2.89 -1.68 -0.19
C ILE A 190 -1.70 -1.81 -1.15
N ASP A 191 -1.21 -0.72 -1.71
CA ASP A 191 0.02 -0.65 -2.51
C ASP A 191 1.30 -0.85 -1.68
N LEU A 192 1.27 -0.56 -0.38
CA LEU A 192 2.41 -0.70 0.54
C LEU A 192 2.66 -2.14 1.02
N MET A 193 2.01 -3.12 0.40
CA MET A 193 2.26 -4.55 0.52
C MET A 193 2.08 -5.12 1.94
N GLN A 194 1.27 -4.48 2.78
CA GLN A 194 0.88 -5.05 4.06
C GLN A 194 -0.12 -6.19 3.89
N PRO A 195 -0.13 -7.20 4.79
CA PRO A 195 -1.07 -8.31 4.72
C PRO A 195 -2.50 -7.88 5.09
N ALA A 196 -3.49 -8.67 4.69
CA ALA A 196 -4.90 -8.42 5.01
C ALA A 196 -5.16 -8.29 6.52
N SER A 197 -4.42 -9.01 7.35
CA SER A 197 -4.49 -8.91 8.81
C SER A 197 -4.22 -7.51 9.34
N ASP A 198 -3.22 -6.83 8.78
CA ASP A 198 -2.83 -5.49 9.23
C ASP A 198 -3.92 -4.46 8.90
N HIS A 199 -4.52 -4.58 7.73
CA HIS A 199 -5.65 -3.74 7.33
C HIS A 199 -6.91 -4.03 8.14
N TYR A 200 -7.18 -5.31 8.41
CA TYR A 200 -8.39 -5.76 9.08
C TYR A 200 -8.51 -5.30 10.53
N VAL A 201 -7.40 -5.08 11.23
CA VAL A 201 -7.42 -4.60 12.62
C VAL A 201 -7.48 -3.07 12.73
N VAL A 202 -7.37 -2.35 11.63
CA VAL A 202 -7.55 -0.89 11.61
C VAL A 202 -9.05 -0.56 11.72
N ASP A 203 -9.38 0.40 12.57
CA ASP A 203 -10.75 0.91 12.73
C ASP A 203 -10.72 2.44 12.70
N PRO A 204 -11.50 3.12 11.83
CA PRO A 204 -11.59 4.59 11.83
C PRO A 204 -12.02 5.17 13.17
N LEU A 205 -12.78 4.40 13.95
CA LEU A 205 -13.22 4.74 15.31
C LEU A 205 -12.74 3.68 16.31
N PRO A 206 -11.45 3.68 16.73
CA PRO A 206 -10.91 2.66 17.61
C PRO A 206 -11.61 2.64 18.98
N ALA A 207 -11.54 1.51 19.70
CA ALA A 207 -12.23 1.32 20.98
C ALA A 207 -11.86 2.36 22.04
N ASN A 208 -10.65 2.90 21.97
CA ASN A 208 -10.14 3.96 22.86
C ASN A 208 -10.39 5.38 22.35
N THR A 209 -11.27 5.56 21.35
CA THR A 209 -11.58 6.90 20.84
C THR A 209 -12.08 7.83 21.92
N THR A 210 -11.62 9.08 21.89
CA THR A 210 -12.04 10.15 22.82
C THR A 210 -13.11 11.06 22.22
N LEU A 211 -13.63 10.72 21.04
CA LEU A 211 -14.70 11.46 20.37
C LEU A 211 -16.04 11.20 21.07
N ASN A 212 -16.84 12.25 21.29
CA ASN A 212 -18.21 12.10 21.72
C ASN A 212 -19.11 11.61 20.58
N ALA A 213 -20.37 11.25 20.88
CA ALA A 213 -21.29 10.66 19.92
C ALA A 213 -21.57 11.55 18.68
N GLU A 214 -21.61 12.86 18.84
CA GLU A 214 -21.83 13.79 17.71
C GLU A 214 -20.57 13.96 16.86
N GLU A 215 -19.40 13.90 17.48
CA GLU A 215 -18.12 13.93 16.76
C GLU A 215 -17.88 12.64 15.97
N GLN A 216 -18.24 11.48 16.53
CA GLN A 216 -18.13 10.19 15.84
C GLN A 216 -18.96 10.14 14.55
N LYS A 217 -20.13 10.80 14.48
CA LYS A 217 -20.97 10.89 13.28
C LYS A 217 -20.26 11.57 12.09
N ARG A 218 -19.20 12.36 12.36
CA ARG A 218 -18.42 13.04 11.32
C ARG A 218 -17.32 12.16 10.73
N VAL A 219 -17.05 10.99 11.29
CA VAL A 219 -16.15 9.99 10.73
C VAL A 219 -16.96 9.13 9.76
N LEU A 220 -16.75 9.33 8.47
CA LEU A 220 -17.51 8.67 7.40
C LEU A 220 -17.14 7.20 7.20
N GLY A 221 -15.95 6.79 7.66
CA GLY A 221 -15.41 5.46 7.49
C GLY A 221 -13.96 5.48 7.04
N GLY A 222 -13.60 4.54 6.17
CA GLY A 222 -12.25 4.43 5.63
C GLY A 222 -12.25 4.19 4.13
N GLU A 223 -11.06 4.29 3.54
CA GLU A 223 -10.83 4.15 2.11
C GLU A 223 -9.54 3.37 1.86
N ALA A 224 -9.61 2.33 1.01
CA ALA A 224 -8.42 1.63 0.54
C ALA A 224 -7.78 2.42 -0.61
N THR A 225 -6.46 2.66 -0.51
CA THR A 225 -5.70 3.44 -1.49
C THR A 225 -4.74 2.55 -2.28
N MET A 226 -4.65 2.80 -3.59
CA MET A 226 -3.76 2.11 -4.51
C MET A 226 -3.06 3.12 -5.44
N TRP A 227 -1.79 3.46 -5.14
CA TRP A 227 -1.00 4.44 -5.89
C TRP A 227 -0.31 3.88 -7.13
N SER A 228 -0.23 2.55 -7.26
CA SER A 228 0.14 1.83 -8.48
C SER A 228 1.59 1.87 -8.94
N GLU A 229 2.55 2.37 -8.17
CA GLU A 229 3.97 2.43 -8.56
C GLU A 229 4.56 1.05 -8.85
N TRP A 230 4.07 0.00 -8.18
CA TRP A 230 4.56 -1.37 -8.30
C TRP A 230 3.50 -2.31 -8.87
N VAL A 231 2.69 -1.80 -9.80
CA VAL A 231 1.56 -2.52 -10.38
C VAL A 231 1.72 -2.65 -11.87
N SER A 232 1.46 -3.84 -12.40
CA SER A 232 1.37 -4.15 -13.82
C SER A 232 0.00 -4.74 -14.15
N PRO A 233 -0.39 -4.85 -15.42
CA PRO A 233 -1.62 -5.54 -15.81
C PRO A 233 -1.73 -6.96 -15.26
N GLU A 234 -0.59 -7.65 -15.08
CA GLU A 234 -0.55 -9.01 -14.54
C GLU A 234 -0.73 -9.06 -13.03
N THR A 235 -0.39 -7.99 -12.30
CA THR A 235 -0.37 -8.01 -10.84
C THR A 235 -1.50 -7.25 -10.18
N ILE A 236 -2.22 -6.38 -10.90
CA ILE A 236 -3.22 -5.46 -10.33
C ILE A 236 -4.29 -6.19 -9.51
N ASP A 237 -4.84 -7.29 -10.02
CA ASP A 237 -5.88 -8.03 -9.29
C ASP A 237 -5.39 -8.57 -7.95
N SER A 238 -4.14 -9.07 -7.90
CA SER A 238 -3.54 -9.55 -6.66
C SER A 238 -3.18 -8.43 -5.69
N ARG A 239 -2.99 -7.21 -6.19
CA ARG A 239 -2.68 -6.04 -5.35
C ARG A 239 -3.93 -5.44 -4.72
N ILE A 240 -5.08 -5.49 -5.39
CA ILE A 240 -6.30 -4.82 -4.95
C ILE A 240 -7.24 -5.78 -4.21
N TRP A 241 -7.78 -6.79 -4.92
CA TRP A 241 -9.08 -7.35 -4.59
C TRP A 241 -9.14 -8.20 -3.33
N THR A 242 -8.18 -9.07 -3.07
CA THR A 242 -8.24 -9.92 -1.88
C THR A 242 -8.20 -9.08 -0.59
N ARG A 243 -7.25 -8.18 -0.46
CA ARG A 243 -7.12 -7.32 0.74
C ARG A 243 -8.25 -6.30 0.85
N THR A 244 -8.71 -5.75 -0.25
CA THR A 244 -9.88 -4.86 -0.26
C THR A 244 -11.14 -5.54 0.26
N ALA A 245 -11.30 -6.86 0.03
CA ALA A 245 -12.43 -7.60 0.61
C ALA A 245 -12.36 -7.64 2.15
N ALA A 246 -11.17 -7.82 2.73
CA ALA A 246 -10.97 -7.76 4.18
C ALA A 246 -11.23 -6.35 4.72
N ILE A 247 -10.78 -5.31 4.03
CA ILE A 247 -11.06 -3.91 4.39
C ILE A 247 -12.56 -3.61 4.31
N ALA A 248 -13.23 -4.06 3.25
CA ALA A 248 -14.67 -3.88 3.08
C ALA A 248 -15.45 -4.54 4.23
N GLU A 249 -15.08 -5.76 4.63
CA GLU A 249 -15.67 -6.42 5.79
C GLU A 249 -15.42 -5.61 7.07
N ARG A 250 -14.20 -5.10 7.29
CA ARG A 250 -13.89 -4.29 8.46
C ARG A 250 -14.74 -3.03 8.55
N LEU A 251 -14.93 -2.32 7.44
CA LEU A 251 -15.69 -1.08 7.38
C LEU A 251 -17.20 -1.31 7.44
N TRP A 252 -17.68 -2.47 7.00
CA TRP A 252 -19.09 -2.83 6.99
C TRP A 252 -19.58 -3.42 8.32
N SER A 253 -18.69 -4.17 9.02
CA SER A 253 -19.05 -4.97 10.19
C SER A 253 -18.96 -4.17 11.48
N PRO A 254 -19.72 -4.54 12.53
CA PRO A 254 -19.52 -4.03 13.87
C PRO A 254 -18.08 -4.23 14.35
N ARG A 255 -17.62 -3.36 15.25
CA ARG A 255 -16.24 -3.36 15.78
C ARG A 255 -15.82 -4.72 16.36
N GLU A 256 -16.75 -5.42 16.97
CA GLU A 256 -16.54 -6.71 17.65
C GLU A 256 -16.21 -7.84 16.66
N VAL A 257 -16.52 -7.68 15.39
CA VAL A 257 -16.15 -8.63 14.32
C VAL A 257 -14.70 -8.32 13.92
N ASN A 258 -13.73 -8.88 14.63
CA ASN A 258 -12.31 -8.60 14.48
C ASN A 258 -11.40 -9.84 14.58
N ASP A 259 -11.98 -11.04 14.49
CA ASP A 259 -11.22 -12.30 14.46
C ASP A 259 -10.49 -12.45 13.13
N VAL A 260 -9.17 -12.24 13.16
CA VAL A 260 -8.29 -12.33 12.00
C VAL A 260 -8.27 -13.74 11.38
N ASP A 261 -8.33 -14.79 12.21
CA ASP A 261 -8.32 -16.17 11.72
C ASP A 261 -9.60 -16.52 10.97
N ASP A 262 -10.73 -16.06 11.48
CA ASP A 262 -12.02 -16.28 10.81
C ASP A 262 -12.15 -15.37 9.58
N MET A 263 -11.59 -14.15 9.60
CA MET A 263 -11.49 -13.30 8.41
C MET A 263 -10.74 -14.02 7.28
N TYR A 264 -9.57 -14.62 7.53
CA TYR A 264 -8.85 -15.37 6.50
C TYR A 264 -9.63 -16.58 5.98
N ARG A 265 -10.36 -17.28 6.84
CA ARG A 265 -11.23 -18.40 6.41
C ARG A 265 -12.30 -17.93 5.41
N ARG A 266 -12.91 -16.78 5.67
CA ARG A 266 -13.88 -16.16 4.73
C ARG A 266 -13.20 -15.64 3.48
N LEU A 267 -12.01 -15.02 3.63
CA LEU A 267 -11.24 -14.47 2.52
C LEU A 267 -10.83 -15.55 1.51
N ASP A 268 -10.50 -16.77 1.99
CA ASP A 268 -10.20 -17.90 1.12
C ASP A 268 -11.42 -18.28 0.24
N VAL A 269 -12.65 -18.22 0.79
CA VAL A 269 -13.89 -18.44 0.03
C VAL A 269 -14.14 -17.30 -0.97
N ILE A 270 -14.02 -16.04 -0.51
CA ILE A 270 -14.17 -14.87 -1.37
C ILE A 270 -13.16 -14.88 -2.52
N SER A 271 -11.92 -15.32 -2.26
CA SER A 271 -10.88 -15.42 -3.30
C SER A 271 -11.31 -16.34 -4.45
N VAL A 272 -11.98 -17.46 -4.16
CA VAL A 272 -12.52 -18.34 -5.21
C VAL A 272 -13.67 -17.65 -5.96
N GLN A 273 -14.58 -16.99 -5.25
CA GLN A 273 -15.68 -16.24 -5.88
C GLN A 273 -15.19 -15.11 -6.79
N LEU A 274 -14.08 -14.45 -6.43
CA LEU A 274 -13.44 -13.44 -7.26
C LEU A 274 -12.87 -14.04 -8.56
N GLU A 275 -12.32 -15.26 -8.52
CA GLU A 275 -11.89 -15.97 -9.73
C GLU A 275 -13.10 -16.32 -10.64
N GLU A 276 -14.23 -16.74 -10.09
CA GLU A 276 -15.48 -16.98 -10.83
C GLU A 276 -15.98 -15.70 -11.53
N LEU A 277 -15.72 -14.52 -10.96
CA LEU A 277 -16.02 -13.23 -11.58
C LEU A 277 -14.98 -12.79 -12.62
N GLY A 278 -13.93 -13.58 -12.84
CA GLY A 278 -12.91 -13.35 -13.86
C GLY A 278 -11.62 -12.66 -13.37
N LEU A 279 -11.46 -12.45 -12.06
CA LEU A 279 -10.20 -11.92 -11.53
C LEU A 279 -9.05 -12.93 -11.68
N THR A 280 -7.86 -12.41 -11.92
CA THR A 280 -6.70 -13.22 -12.31
C THR A 280 -5.63 -13.32 -11.21
N HIS A 281 -5.93 -12.92 -9.99
CA HIS A 281 -4.98 -12.80 -8.89
C HIS A 281 -4.18 -14.08 -8.61
N ARG A 282 -4.80 -15.27 -8.69
CA ARG A 282 -4.12 -16.58 -8.56
C ARG A 282 -3.50 -17.05 -9.87
N LYS A 283 -4.28 -16.99 -10.96
CA LYS A 283 -3.86 -17.43 -12.29
C LYS A 283 -2.59 -16.71 -12.75
N ASN A 284 -2.53 -15.40 -12.56
CA ASN A 284 -1.40 -14.60 -13.00
C ASN A 284 -0.14 -14.87 -12.17
N GLN A 285 -0.23 -15.16 -10.88
CA GLN A 285 0.93 -15.60 -10.10
C GLN A 285 1.57 -16.84 -10.72
N ALA A 286 0.79 -17.88 -10.97
CA ALA A 286 1.29 -19.10 -11.59
C ALA A 286 1.89 -18.86 -12.99
N MET A 287 1.33 -17.92 -13.75
CA MET A 287 1.87 -17.49 -15.05
C MET A 287 3.23 -16.81 -14.90
N LEU A 288 3.36 -15.89 -13.96
CA LEU A 288 4.61 -15.18 -13.69
C LEU A 288 5.72 -16.16 -13.25
N LEU A 289 5.41 -17.12 -12.40
CA LEU A 289 6.37 -18.17 -12.00
C LEU A 289 6.84 -19.01 -13.20
N ARG A 290 5.93 -19.42 -14.09
CA ARG A 290 6.31 -20.14 -15.33
C ARG A 290 7.21 -19.32 -16.24
N ARG A 291 6.97 -18.01 -16.36
CA ARG A 291 7.85 -17.10 -17.11
C ARG A 291 9.25 -17.01 -16.50
N LEU A 292 9.34 -16.91 -15.17
CA LEU A 292 10.62 -16.85 -14.46
C LEU A 292 11.48 -18.10 -14.67
N VAL A 293 10.88 -19.28 -14.79
CA VAL A 293 11.61 -20.53 -15.04
C VAL A 293 11.63 -20.97 -16.51
N ASN A 294 11.24 -20.11 -17.43
CA ASN A 294 11.19 -20.41 -18.88
C ASN A 294 10.37 -21.69 -19.20
N GLY A 295 9.19 -21.83 -18.56
CA GLY A 295 8.28 -22.95 -18.78
C GLY A 295 8.70 -24.28 -18.15
N LYS A 296 9.76 -24.33 -17.35
CA LYS A 296 10.13 -25.51 -16.55
C LYS A 296 9.20 -25.68 -15.36
N ASP A 297 9.40 -26.75 -14.59
CA ASP A 297 8.66 -26.99 -13.35
C ASP A 297 8.79 -25.83 -12.37
N THR A 298 7.68 -25.42 -11.79
CA THR A 298 7.57 -24.31 -10.85
C THR A 298 7.36 -24.74 -9.41
N SER A 299 7.30 -26.04 -9.10
CA SER A 299 6.91 -26.56 -7.78
C SER A 299 7.81 -26.05 -6.65
N ASP A 300 9.11 -26.09 -6.83
CA ASP A 300 10.08 -25.59 -5.84
C ASP A 300 9.97 -24.06 -5.68
N LEU A 301 9.81 -23.34 -6.79
CA LEU A 301 9.66 -21.88 -6.76
C LEU A 301 8.33 -21.48 -6.11
N GLN A 302 7.25 -22.23 -6.33
CA GLN A 302 5.97 -22.03 -5.65
C GLN A 302 6.10 -22.24 -4.14
N THR A 303 6.81 -23.29 -3.70
CA THR A 303 7.08 -23.53 -2.27
C THR A 303 7.78 -22.34 -1.63
N LEU A 304 8.77 -21.74 -2.30
CA LEU A 304 9.43 -20.54 -1.81
C LEU A 304 8.46 -19.34 -1.78
N VAL A 305 7.70 -19.11 -2.86
CA VAL A 305 6.79 -17.96 -2.97
C VAL A 305 5.67 -18.02 -1.93
N ASP A 306 5.24 -19.21 -1.53
CA ASP A 306 4.27 -19.39 -0.45
C ASP A 306 4.81 -19.02 0.96
N LEU A 307 6.10 -18.71 1.07
CA LEU A 307 6.79 -18.39 2.33
C LEU A 307 7.36 -16.96 2.37
N ILE A 308 7.45 -16.30 1.22
CA ILE A 308 8.02 -14.95 1.10
C ILE A 308 6.95 -13.92 0.77
N GLU A 309 7.23 -12.68 1.16
CA GLU A 309 6.42 -11.52 0.75
C GLU A 309 7.34 -10.38 0.31
N PRO A 310 6.86 -9.48 -0.55
CA PRO A 310 7.54 -8.22 -0.81
C PRO A 310 7.77 -7.44 0.48
N VAL A 311 8.88 -6.69 0.54
CA VAL A 311 9.12 -5.76 1.66
C VAL A 311 7.96 -4.77 1.77
N LYS A 312 7.64 -4.39 3.01
CA LYS A 312 6.49 -3.53 3.34
C LYS A 312 6.85 -2.06 3.24
N LEU A 313 5.82 -1.23 3.15
CA LEU A 313 5.91 0.22 3.13
C LEU A 313 6.84 0.70 2.00
N TYR A 314 7.64 1.71 2.26
CA TYR A 314 8.54 2.32 1.27
C TYR A 314 9.92 1.66 1.15
N LYS A 315 10.14 0.48 1.79
CA LYS A 315 11.46 -0.19 1.75
C LYS A 315 11.90 -0.58 0.33
N ARG A 316 10.96 -0.88 -0.56
CA ARG A 316 11.30 -1.23 -1.95
C ARG A 316 12.04 -0.10 -2.66
N TYR A 317 11.65 1.16 -2.45
CA TYR A 317 12.33 2.34 -3.00
C TYR A 317 13.77 2.48 -2.53
N GLN A 318 14.03 2.09 -1.28
CA GLN A 318 15.37 2.16 -0.68
C GLN A 318 16.27 1.04 -1.21
N LEU A 319 15.71 -0.13 -1.50
CA LEU A 319 16.46 -1.33 -1.90
C LEU A 319 16.65 -1.45 -3.41
N ARG A 320 15.80 -0.84 -4.22
CA ARG A 320 15.82 -0.94 -5.68
C ARG A 320 15.58 0.40 -6.35
N LYS A 321 16.47 0.76 -7.28
CA LYS A 321 16.23 1.89 -8.18
C LYS A 321 15.38 1.40 -9.35
N GLN A 322 14.17 1.92 -9.47
CA GLN A 322 13.26 1.60 -10.57
C GLN A 322 12.66 2.89 -11.15
N THR A 323 12.29 2.83 -12.42
CA THR A 323 11.54 3.88 -13.12
C THR A 323 10.28 3.26 -13.69
N MET A 324 9.36 4.07 -14.21
CA MET A 324 8.18 3.59 -14.94
C MET A 324 8.51 2.69 -16.13
N LEU A 325 9.77 2.69 -16.61
CA LEU A 325 10.25 1.85 -17.71
C LEU A 325 10.88 0.53 -17.23
N SER A 326 11.05 0.35 -15.92
CA SER A 326 11.59 -0.88 -15.36
C SER A 326 10.53 -1.99 -15.42
N PRO A 327 10.86 -3.18 -15.94
CA PRO A 327 9.90 -4.28 -16.00
C PRO A 327 9.53 -4.75 -14.58
N LEU A 328 8.24 -4.96 -14.34
CA LEU A 328 7.70 -5.55 -13.10
C LEU A 328 7.45 -7.04 -13.30
N THR A 329 8.51 -7.79 -13.60
CA THR A 329 8.46 -9.22 -13.96
C THR A 329 9.41 -10.09 -13.15
N GLY A 330 9.97 -9.55 -12.06
CA GLY A 330 10.85 -10.28 -11.15
C GLY A 330 10.12 -11.17 -10.15
N LEU A 331 10.87 -11.90 -9.36
CA LEU A 331 10.31 -12.75 -8.29
C LEU A 331 9.51 -11.92 -7.28
N ILE A 332 9.95 -10.70 -6.99
CA ILE A 332 9.23 -9.77 -6.12
C ILE A 332 7.83 -9.39 -6.65
N ASP A 333 7.68 -9.35 -7.98
CA ASP A 333 6.40 -9.01 -8.60
C ASP A 333 5.45 -10.21 -8.64
N ALA A 334 5.99 -11.44 -8.73
CA ALA A 334 5.25 -12.69 -8.60
C ALA A 334 4.85 -12.99 -7.13
N ALA A 335 5.66 -12.56 -6.16
CA ALA A 335 5.34 -12.72 -4.75
C ALA A 335 4.12 -11.86 -4.37
N GLN A 336 3.26 -12.39 -3.51
CA GLN A 336 2.06 -11.72 -3.02
C GLN A 336 2.18 -11.48 -1.51
N THR A 337 1.36 -10.62 -0.97
CA THR A 337 1.13 -10.52 0.47
C THR A 337 0.30 -11.71 0.95
N ASP A 338 0.26 -11.95 2.25
CA ASP A 338 -0.48 -13.05 2.84
C ASP A 338 0.02 -14.44 2.43
N ALA A 339 1.36 -14.61 2.41
CA ALA A 339 2.02 -15.86 2.06
C ALA A 339 1.35 -17.08 2.77
N PRO A 340 0.67 -17.97 2.02
CA PRO A 340 -0.28 -18.92 2.62
C PRO A 340 0.39 -19.98 3.48
N LYS A 341 1.52 -20.56 3.04
CA LYS A 341 2.26 -21.55 3.83
C LYS A 341 2.95 -20.94 5.05
N ALA A 342 3.39 -19.67 4.95
CA ALA A 342 3.94 -18.97 6.11
C ALA A 342 2.88 -18.76 7.19
N ARG A 343 1.66 -18.35 6.82
CA ARG A 343 0.53 -18.24 7.78
C ARG A 343 0.22 -19.58 8.44
N LEU A 344 0.12 -20.66 7.65
CA LEU A 344 -0.13 -21.99 8.18
C LEU A 344 0.96 -22.46 9.16
N PHE A 345 2.23 -22.24 8.80
CA PHE A 345 3.35 -22.56 9.67
C PHE A 345 3.32 -21.76 10.99
N ASN A 346 3.13 -20.45 10.90
CA ASN A 346 3.06 -19.60 12.10
C ASN A 346 1.89 -20.00 13.04
N LYS A 347 0.73 -20.38 12.49
CA LYS A 347 -0.37 -20.96 13.27
C LYS A 347 0.00 -22.30 13.91
N LEU A 348 0.70 -23.16 13.18
CA LEU A 348 1.19 -24.43 13.71
C LEU A 348 2.14 -24.20 14.90
N VAL A 349 3.08 -23.26 14.75
CA VAL A 349 4.00 -22.89 15.83
C VAL A 349 3.24 -22.39 17.06
N GLN A 350 2.23 -21.54 16.89
CA GLN A 350 1.39 -21.08 18.01
C GLN A 350 0.69 -22.26 18.72
N LYS A 351 0.16 -23.25 17.98
CA LYS A 351 -0.45 -24.44 18.55
C LYS A 351 0.55 -25.30 19.32
N VAL A 352 1.75 -25.46 18.77
CA VAL A 352 2.83 -26.24 19.45
C VAL A 352 3.24 -25.53 20.74
N ILE A 353 3.37 -24.19 20.74
CA ILE A 353 3.71 -23.43 21.95
C ILE A 353 2.59 -23.55 23.00
N ALA A 354 1.32 -23.49 22.60
CA ALA A 354 0.18 -23.60 23.51
C ALA A 354 0.02 -25.02 24.08
N ARG A 355 0.50 -26.06 23.39
CA ARG A 355 0.37 -27.48 23.74
C ARG A 355 1.74 -28.16 23.78
N LYS A 356 2.63 -27.67 24.64
CA LYS A 356 4.06 -28.09 24.67
C LYS A 356 4.29 -29.60 24.76
N ASP A 357 3.38 -30.31 25.47
CA ASP A 357 3.49 -31.74 25.69
C ASP A 357 2.84 -32.60 24.59
N ASP A 358 2.14 -31.96 23.65
CA ASP A 358 1.43 -32.64 22.55
C ASP A 358 2.38 -32.86 21.35
N LYS A 359 3.01 -34.02 21.33
CA LYS A 359 3.93 -34.42 20.26
C LYS A 359 3.20 -34.76 18.93
N SER A 360 1.88 -34.80 18.89
CA SER A 360 1.12 -35.16 17.68
C SER A 360 1.32 -34.17 16.52
N LEU A 361 1.74 -32.92 16.80
CA LEU A 361 2.02 -31.89 15.81
C LEU A 361 3.46 -31.94 15.24
N HIS A 362 4.37 -32.70 15.86
CA HIS A 362 5.77 -32.77 15.42
C HIS A 362 5.95 -33.36 14.02
N PRO A 363 5.22 -34.40 13.58
CA PRO A 363 5.32 -34.91 12.22
C PRO A 363 5.00 -33.85 11.16
N LEU A 364 4.03 -32.99 11.44
CA LEU A 364 3.66 -31.90 10.54
C LEU A 364 4.77 -30.83 10.47
N LEU A 365 5.38 -30.48 11.59
CA LEU A 365 6.57 -29.59 11.62
C LEU A 365 7.71 -30.20 10.79
N LYS A 366 8.02 -31.49 11.00
CA LYS A 366 9.05 -32.18 10.21
C LYS A 366 8.76 -32.17 8.72
N SER A 367 7.51 -32.29 8.32
CA SER A 367 7.11 -32.20 6.91
C SER A 367 7.45 -30.84 6.31
N PHE A 368 7.10 -29.72 6.99
CA PHE A 368 7.48 -28.38 6.56
C PHE A 368 9.01 -28.23 6.43
N PHE A 369 9.75 -28.61 7.45
CA PHE A 369 11.20 -28.43 7.46
C PHE A 369 11.93 -29.32 6.45
N THR A 370 11.44 -30.52 6.20
CA THR A 370 11.97 -31.43 5.17
C THR A 370 11.70 -30.83 3.77
N GLU A 371 10.50 -30.35 3.52
CA GLU A 371 10.14 -29.66 2.28
C GLU A 371 11.06 -28.45 2.05
N TRP A 372 11.20 -27.57 3.04
CA TRP A 372 12.04 -26.37 2.90
C TRP A 372 13.50 -26.68 2.64
N LYS A 373 14.07 -27.65 3.37
CA LYS A 373 15.44 -28.10 3.14
C LYS A 373 15.64 -28.59 1.72
N ASN A 374 14.77 -29.47 1.25
CA ASN A 374 14.89 -30.08 -0.08
C ASN A 374 14.66 -29.01 -1.18
N THR A 375 13.63 -28.20 -1.05
CA THR A 375 13.33 -27.07 -1.96
C THR A 375 14.52 -26.10 -2.05
N GLY A 376 15.12 -25.73 -0.91
CA GLY A 376 16.31 -24.88 -0.91
C GLY A 376 17.48 -25.48 -1.70
N ILE A 377 17.70 -26.79 -1.58
CA ILE A 377 18.74 -27.51 -2.35
C ILE A 377 18.42 -27.47 -3.86
N GLN A 378 17.17 -27.73 -4.26
CA GLN A 378 16.75 -27.76 -5.67
C GLN A 378 16.77 -26.36 -6.32
N LEU A 379 16.42 -25.34 -5.58
CA LEU A 379 16.40 -23.95 -6.09
C LEU A 379 17.80 -23.37 -6.37
N LYS A 380 18.85 -23.79 -5.67
CA LYS A 380 20.22 -23.26 -5.86
C LYS A 380 20.66 -23.28 -7.32
N PRO A 381 20.76 -24.43 -8.00
CA PRO A 381 21.20 -24.46 -9.39
C PRO A 381 20.23 -23.75 -10.34
N LEU A 382 18.94 -23.74 -10.03
CA LEU A 382 17.94 -23.01 -10.80
C LEU A 382 18.21 -21.50 -10.75
N MET A 383 18.42 -20.95 -9.55
CA MET A 383 18.60 -19.51 -9.36
C MET A 383 19.98 -19.01 -9.79
N GLU A 384 21.02 -19.81 -9.59
CA GLU A 384 22.39 -19.46 -10.02
C GLU A 384 22.52 -19.39 -11.54
N ASN A 385 21.80 -20.23 -12.27
CA ASN A 385 21.86 -20.32 -13.72
C ASN A 385 20.74 -19.56 -14.44
N ASN A 386 19.92 -18.81 -13.72
CA ASN A 386 18.81 -18.05 -14.30
C ASN A 386 18.94 -16.56 -13.98
N PRO A 387 19.25 -15.72 -15.00
CA PRO A 387 19.42 -14.27 -14.79
C PRO A 387 18.23 -13.60 -14.11
N SER A 388 17.00 -14.06 -14.38
CA SER A 388 15.78 -13.49 -13.80
C SER A 388 15.59 -13.82 -12.30
N LEU A 389 16.29 -14.82 -11.78
CA LEU A 389 16.21 -15.28 -10.40
C LEU A 389 17.51 -15.05 -9.63
N PHE A 390 18.59 -14.71 -10.32
CA PHE A 390 19.94 -14.64 -9.73
C PHE A 390 20.05 -13.69 -8.52
N GLU A 391 19.34 -12.56 -8.55
CA GLU A 391 19.32 -11.62 -7.42
C GLU A 391 18.72 -12.22 -6.15
N ALA A 392 17.84 -13.22 -6.29
CA ALA A 392 17.14 -13.89 -5.19
C ALA A 392 17.82 -15.20 -4.75
N LYS A 393 18.98 -15.56 -5.29
CA LYS A 393 19.67 -16.85 -5.05
C LYS A 393 19.94 -17.16 -3.58
N GLU A 394 20.17 -16.13 -2.76
CA GLU A 394 20.39 -16.31 -1.33
C GLU A 394 19.18 -16.87 -0.60
N LEU A 395 17.95 -16.61 -1.09
CA LEU A 395 16.72 -17.16 -0.51
C LEU A 395 16.71 -18.70 -0.56
N ALA A 396 17.31 -19.32 -1.57
CA ALA A 396 17.43 -20.77 -1.63
C ALA A 396 18.31 -21.34 -0.49
N ASN A 397 19.44 -20.68 -0.20
CA ASN A 397 20.29 -21.03 0.93
C ASN A 397 19.58 -20.81 2.27
N ASP A 398 18.86 -19.70 2.40
CA ASP A 398 18.12 -19.37 3.61
C ASP A 398 17.00 -20.38 3.87
N LEU A 399 16.26 -20.78 2.83
CA LEU A 399 15.22 -21.80 2.95
C LEU A 399 15.77 -23.16 3.37
N GLN A 400 16.91 -23.59 2.80
CA GLN A 400 17.61 -24.80 3.24
C GLN A 400 17.99 -24.71 4.71
N ASN A 401 18.59 -23.61 5.14
CA ASN A 401 19.01 -23.40 6.54
C ASN A 401 17.79 -23.44 7.50
N LEU A 402 16.67 -22.80 7.12
CA LEU A 402 15.44 -22.85 7.91
C LEU A 402 14.95 -24.29 8.10
N GLY A 403 14.97 -25.09 7.03
CA GLY A 403 14.64 -26.51 7.10
C GLY A 403 15.57 -27.29 8.02
N GLU A 404 16.87 -27.09 7.92
CA GLU A 404 17.88 -27.76 8.77
C GLU A 404 17.73 -27.38 10.24
N ILE A 405 17.64 -26.09 10.55
CA ILE A 405 17.41 -25.60 11.91
C ILE A 405 16.10 -26.17 12.47
N GLY A 406 15.05 -26.17 11.67
CA GLY A 406 13.73 -26.69 12.11
C GLY A 406 13.74 -28.18 12.42
N LEU A 407 14.45 -29.00 11.63
CA LEU A 407 14.63 -30.42 11.91
C LEU A 407 15.42 -30.65 13.20
N GLU A 408 16.50 -29.90 13.43
CA GLU A 408 17.28 -29.95 14.69
C GLU A 408 16.39 -29.61 15.91
N ILE A 409 15.59 -28.55 15.82
CA ILE A 409 14.66 -28.14 16.90
C ILE A 409 13.64 -29.25 17.17
N THR A 410 13.04 -29.80 16.12
CA THR A 410 11.98 -30.81 16.28
C THR A 410 12.54 -32.09 16.91
N ASP A 411 13.75 -32.49 16.53
CA ASP A 411 14.45 -33.64 17.15
C ASP A 411 14.69 -33.39 18.66
N MET A 412 15.10 -32.20 19.03
CA MET A 412 15.27 -31.81 20.45
C MET A 412 13.95 -31.88 21.22
N LEU A 413 12.85 -31.38 20.64
CA LEU A 413 11.53 -31.44 21.25
C LEU A 413 11.01 -32.88 21.42
N GLU A 414 11.30 -33.77 20.47
CA GLU A 414 10.91 -35.18 20.55
C GLU A 414 11.70 -35.96 21.58
N THR A 415 13.01 -35.74 21.63
CA THR A 415 13.94 -36.46 22.51
C THR A 415 14.04 -35.87 23.91
N GLY A 416 13.53 -34.63 24.11
CA GLY A 416 13.68 -33.90 25.38
C GLY A 416 15.12 -33.37 25.60
N LYS A 417 15.93 -33.32 24.54
CA LYS A 417 17.30 -32.81 24.62
C LYS A 417 17.30 -31.30 24.72
N THR A 418 17.90 -30.77 25.78
CA THR A 418 18.08 -29.32 25.96
C THR A 418 19.26 -28.81 25.09
N PRO A 419 19.04 -27.79 24.23
CA PRO A 419 20.12 -27.18 23.46
C PRO A 419 21.09 -26.39 24.36
N THR A 420 22.38 -26.34 23.96
CA THR A 420 23.35 -25.47 24.64
C THR A 420 23.09 -23.99 24.34
N ALA A 421 23.59 -23.10 25.22
CA ALA A 421 23.51 -21.67 24.98
C ALA A 421 24.18 -21.24 23.67
N GLU A 422 25.37 -21.82 23.38
CA GLU A 422 26.11 -21.56 22.15
C GLU A 422 25.31 -21.97 20.90
N TRP A 423 24.60 -23.11 20.95
CA TRP A 423 23.74 -23.54 19.86
C TRP A 423 22.63 -22.53 19.63
N LYS A 424 21.91 -22.10 20.69
CA LYS A 424 20.83 -21.11 20.59
C LYS A 424 21.32 -19.79 20.02
N ASP A 425 22.40 -19.25 20.54
CA ASP A 425 22.98 -17.99 20.10
C ASP A 425 23.41 -18.06 18.61
N SER A 426 24.03 -19.15 18.22
CA SER A 426 24.42 -19.38 16.82
C SER A 426 23.22 -19.42 15.88
N LYS A 427 22.14 -20.14 16.26
CA LYS A 427 20.93 -20.26 15.43
C LYS A 427 20.15 -18.96 15.40
N LEU A 428 20.01 -18.24 16.51
CA LEU A 428 19.36 -16.93 16.55
C LEU A 428 20.12 -15.91 15.70
N LYS A 429 21.45 -15.90 15.76
CA LYS A 429 22.28 -15.07 14.89
C LYS A 429 22.01 -15.38 13.41
N ARG A 430 21.96 -16.67 13.03
CA ARG A 430 21.65 -17.10 11.66
C ARG A 430 20.25 -16.67 11.24
N LEU A 431 19.23 -16.83 12.10
CA LEU A 431 17.87 -16.38 11.81
C LEU A 431 17.77 -14.87 11.64
N ASN A 432 18.56 -14.09 12.38
CA ASN A 432 18.62 -12.63 12.20
C ASN A 432 19.21 -12.23 10.84
N GLU A 433 20.18 -12.98 10.30
CA GLU A 433 20.68 -12.77 8.93
C GLU A 433 19.64 -13.19 7.87
N ILE A 434 18.91 -14.29 8.11
CA ILE A 434 17.83 -14.74 7.23
C ILE A 434 16.67 -13.74 7.20
N ALA A 435 16.39 -13.06 8.31
CA ALA A 435 15.33 -12.04 8.40
C ALA A 435 15.61 -10.80 7.55
N LYS A 436 16.86 -10.57 7.13
CA LYS A 436 17.17 -9.41 6.28
C LYS A 436 16.61 -9.60 4.88
N PRO A 437 16.03 -8.56 4.27
CA PRO A 437 15.49 -8.65 2.92
C PRO A 437 16.55 -9.05 1.89
N LYS A 438 16.19 -9.94 0.96
CA LYS A 438 16.99 -10.31 -0.21
C LYS A 438 16.16 -10.13 -1.47
N ALA A 439 16.70 -9.48 -2.48
CA ALA A 439 15.93 -9.08 -3.68
C ALA A 439 14.62 -8.31 -3.35
N ALA A 440 14.62 -7.55 -2.26
CA ALA A 440 13.45 -6.87 -1.68
C ALA A 440 12.29 -7.81 -1.27
N LEU A 441 12.61 -9.05 -0.90
CA LEU A 441 11.71 -10.09 -0.39
C LEU A 441 12.10 -10.48 1.04
N GLU A 442 11.10 -10.82 1.86
CA GLU A 442 11.24 -11.23 3.26
C GLU A 442 10.60 -12.60 3.49
N LEU A 443 11.32 -13.52 4.17
CA LEU A 443 10.79 -14.82 4.61
C LEU A 443 9.91 -14.64 5.85
N GLN A 444 8.62 -14.92 5.72
CA GLN A 444 7.60 -14.63 6.75
C GLN A 444 7.53 -15.69 7.88
N VAL A 445 8.42 -16.66 7.87
CA VAL A 445 8.48 -17.77 8.85
C VAL A 445 9.51 -17.57 9.94
N VAL A 446 10.39 -16.55 9.81
CA VAL A 446 11.58 -16.39 10.68
C VAL A 446 11.18 -16.15 12.13
N GLU A 447 10.16 -15.34 12.42
CA GLU A 447 9.72 -15.10 13.79
C GLU A 447 9.12 -16.35 14.44
N GLY A 448 8.39 -17.17 13.66
CA GLY A 448 7.95 -18.50 14.11
C GLY A 448 9.14 -19.41 14.46
N MET A 449 10.18 -19.41 13.66
CA MET A 449 11.40 -20.18 13.91
C MET A 449 12.13 -19.72 15.19
N LYS A 450 12.21 -18.42 15.46
CA LYS A 450 12.80 -17.90 16.71
C LYS A 450 12.03 -18.41 17.93
N LYS A 451 10.69 -18.33 17.89
CA LYS A 451 9.82 -18.86 18.96
C LYS A 451 10.02 -20.37 19.17
N MET A 452 10.26 -21.14 18.10
CA MET A 452 10.56 -22.58 18.21
C MET A 452 11.91 -22.83 18.92
N ILE A 453 12.94 -22.01 18.70
CA ILE A 453 14.22 -22.09 19.42
C ILE A 453 14.01 -21.82 20.92
N GLU A 454 13.17 -20.83 21.27
CA GLU A 454 12.85 -20.52 22.66
C GLU A 454 12.07 -21.65 23.35
N LEU A 455 11.26 -22.38 22.61
CA LEU A 455 10.49 -23.51 23.11
C LEU A 455 11.39 -24.71 23.47
N ALA A 456 12.45 -24.94 22.71
CA ALA A 456 13.43 -26.00 22.99
C ALA A 456 14.27 -25.61 24.22
N LYS A 457 13.80 -26.04 25.40
CA LYS A 457 14.39 -25.74 26.72
C LYS A 457 15.39 -26.80 27.14
#